data_bd54801a6fc95087e6e6b8195a057551
#
_entry.id   bd54801a6fc95087e6e6b8195a057551
#
_cell.length_a   1.000
_cell.length_b   1.000
_cell.length_c   1.000
_cell.angle_alpha   90.00
_cell.angle_beta   90.00
_cell.angle_gamma   90.00
#
_symmetry.space_group_name_H-M   'P 1'
#
loop_
_entity.id
_entity.type
_entity.pdbx_description
1 polymer ?
#
loop_
_entity_poly.entity_id
_entity_poly.type
_entity_poly.pdbx_seq_one_letter_code
_entity_poly.pdbx_strand_id
1 'polypeptide(L)'
;MKKIISLLSIFFLFVLLFSSKTSAASNFSTDYDIKYRVFENENTHVEINIALTNQTPTFYASSYKIRVGFEQIENIKAFDPDGNILGNVSKDNEEQTIEVNFNKRVTGVGNKLNFTISFDTKEVAQKLGNIWEVNIPGFSTESDYSTSSVQVSVPQSFGKPSYIKPQIKNLSQKGDTYTFTKEELEKSGISMAFGDNQIYKFNLTYHLQNKNLFPIRTEIALPPNTNYQDVQIENIYPKPTNVRVDNDGNWLAEYTLSSGKKMDVEAKGKIKIFLSPKKETEADSELSKYLKPKKYWEANNDKIKKLAQSLKTPRAIYDYVSDYLKYDYSRVSSNKPRIGALNLMDDPSSAVCLEFTDLFIALSRAAGIPAREIDGYAYTQNSRQRPLSLVKDVLHAWPQYYDSNLKTWVMVDPTWANTTGGIDYFNVLDFDHITFVIKGEDSGYPVPAGGYKIPGNEALKDVDISFAKNFEKEDSTLQVVQNFPNDLLSGFPSKGTLLVKNTGKTLSPAQSVIIYTSILTPYYQKLNLEEIPPYGSKVLPVSFSKTSFLTNKQDLIRISLGGNILFHKVKITPIFFSKWVLLGGGVIVAGIFIISIITFKPWNLPFFRSKG
;
A
#
# COMPACT_ATOMS: atom_id res chain seq x y z
N MET A 1 -58.26 2.90 -48.07
CA MET A 1 -57.09 2.02 -48.10
C MET A 1 -55.86 2.59 -47.40
N LYS A 2 -55.39 3.82 -47.63
CA LYS A 2 -54.18 4.38 -46.97
C LYS A 2 -54.27 4.49 -45.44
N LYS A 3 -55.45 4.76 -44.83
CA LYS A 3 -55.62 4.84 -43.38
C LYS A 3 -55.64 3.46 -42.68
N ILE A 4 -56.09 2.40 -43.36
CA ILE A 4 -56.09 1.04 -42.83
C ILE A 4 -54.70 0.44 -42.84
N ILE A 5 -53.89 0.73 -43.85
CA ILE A 5 -52.49 0.31 -43.93
C ILE A 5 -51.64 0.99 -42.85
N SER A 6 -51.90 2.28 -42.54
CA SER A 6 -51.21 3.01 -41.46
C SER A 6 -51.56 2.43 -40.06
N LEU A 7 -52.83 2.02 -39.83
CA LEU A 7 -53.21 1.41 -38.56
C LEU A 7 -52.63 -0.01 -38.37
N LEU A 8 -52.54 -0.79 -39.45
CA LEU A 8 -51.90 -2.11 -39.41
C LEU A 8 -50.37 -2.00 -39.18
N SER A 9 -49.71 -0.99 -39.78
CA SER A 9 -48.27 -0.74 -39.57
C SER A 9 -47.96 -0.30 -38.13
N ILE A 10 -48.85 0.50 -37.49
CA ILE A 10 -48.69 0.92 -36.10
C ILE A 10 -48.97 -0.28 -35.15
N PHE A 11 -49.92 -1.14 -35.45
CA PHE A 11 -50.18 -2.35 -34.66
C PHE A 11 -49.04 -3.37 -34.77
N PHE A 12 -48.43 -3.53 -35.94
CA PHE A 12 -47.27 -4.40 -36.12
C PHE A 12 -46.00 -3.83 -35.44
N LEU A 13 -45.80 -2.49 -35.41
CA LEU A 13 -44.72 -1.84 -34.67
C LEU A 13 -44.91 -1.96 -33.15
N PHE A 14 -46.18 -1.92 -32.67
CA PHE A 14 -46.48 -2.08 -31.24
C PHE A 14 -46.30 -3.52 -30.75
N VAL A 15 -46.55 -4.53 -31.60
CA VAL A 15 -46.27 -5.94 -31.29
C VAL A 15 -44.77 -6.24 -31.27
N LEU A 16 -43.95 -5.53 -32.05
CA LEU A 16 -42.49 -5.66 -32.01
C LEU A 16 -41.84 -4.98 -30.79
N LEU A 17 -42.53 -4.02 -30.15
CA LEU A 17 -42.04 -3.36 -28.93
C LEU A 17 -42.31 -4.16 -27.64
N PHE A 18 -43.16 -5.19 -27.70
CA PHE A 18 -43.43 -6.12 -26.59
C PHE A 18 -42.83 -7.51 -26.84
N SER A 19 -41.73 -7.61 -27.55
CA SER A 19 -40.88 -8.79 -27.43
C SER A 19 -40.21 -8.76 -26.03
N SER A 20 -40.99 -9.13 -25.00
CA SER A 20 -40.45 -9.61 -23.75
C SER A 20 -39.41 -10.66 -24.12
N LYS A 21 -38.16 -10.49 -23.70
CA LYS A 21 -37.19 -11.59 -23.66
C LYS A 21 -37.85 -12.66 -22.78
N THR A 22 -38.56 -13.58 -23.38
CA THR A 22 -38.92 -14.84 -22.74
C THR A 22 -37.60 -15.55 -22.51
N SER A 23 -37.06 -15.43 -21.32
CA SER A 23 -36.08 -16.39 -20.82
C SER A 23 -36.72 -17.75 -20.99
N ALA A 24 -36.20 -18.61 -21.84
CA ALA A 24 -36.65 -19.98 -21.93
C ALA A 24 -36.51 -20.58 -20.52
N ALA A 25 -37.62 -20.93 -19.89
CA ALA A 25 -37.58 -21.57 -18.59
C ALA A 25 -36.71 -22.83 -18.73
N SER A 26 -35.74 -22.99 -17.86
CA SER A 26 -34.90 -24.20 -17.84
C SER A 26 -35.77 -25.42 -17.65
N ASN A 27 -35.54 -26.47 -18.44
CA ASN A 27 -36.26 -27.72 -18.31
C ASN A 27 -36.03 -28.41 -16.96
N PHE A 28 -35.02 -27.99 -16.24
CA PHE A 28 -34.62 -28.52 -14.93
C PHE A 28 -34.23 -27.40 -14.00
N SER A 29 -34.54 -27.53 -12.71
CA SER A 29 -33.95 -26.71 -11.66
C SER A 29 -32.88 -27.53 -10.94
N THR A 30 -31.80 -26.84 -10.51
CA THR A 30 -30.64 -27.47 -9.88
C THR A 30 -30.47 -26.92 -8.48
N ASP A 31 -30.33 -27.81 -7.50
CA ASP A 31 -29.94 -27.49 -6.13
C ASP A 31 -28.55 -28.07 -5.83
N TYR A 32 -27.69 -27.28 -5.18
CA TYR A 32 -26.32 -27.68 -4.82
C TYR A 32 -26.16 -27.74 -3.30
N ASP A 33 -25.51 -28.81 -2.81
CA ASP A 33 -24.90 -28.86 -1.46
C ASP A 33 -23.43 -29.22 -1.64
N ILE A 34 -22.56 -28.23 -1.42
CA ILE A 34 -21.13 -28.32 -1.72
C ILE A 34 -20.34 -28.34 -0.41
N LYS A 35 -19.45 -29.31 -0.26
CA LYS A 35 -18.62 -29.46 0.92
C LYS A 35 -17.16 -29.42 0.54
N TYR A 36 -16.43 -28.49 1.12
CA TYR A 36 -14.97 -28.39 1.09
C TYR A 36 -14.40 -28.87 2.41
N ARG A 37 -13.63 -29.95 2.38
CA ARG A 37 -12.91 -30.44 3.56
C ARG A 37 -11.42 -30.20 3.35
N VAL A 38 -10.88 -29.21 4.05
CA VAL A 38 -9.47 -28.82 4.00
C VAL A 38 -8.64 -29.70 4.93
N PHE A 39 -7.42 -30.05 4.53
CA PHE A 39 -6.45 -30.82 5.31
C PHE A 39 -5.17 -30.00 5.53
N GLU A 40 -4.38 -30.37 6.57
CA GLU A 40 -3.12 -29.69 6.91
C GLU A 40 -2.01 -29.83 5.85
N ASN A 41 -2.13 -30.75 4.92
CA ASN A 41 -1.22 -30.97 3.79
C ASN A 41 -1.59 -30.17 2.54
N GLU A 42 -2.42 -29.11 2.69
CA GLU A 42 -2.94 -28.24 1.63
C GLU A 42 -3.93 -28.94 0.68
N ASN A 43 -4.15 -30.23 0.82
CA ASN A 43 -5.18 -30.91 0.03
C ASN A 43 -6.57 -30.52 0.50
N THR A 44 -7.52 -30.46 -0.42
CA THR A 44 -8.94 -30.23 -0.13
C THR A 44 -9.77 -31.25 -0.88
N HIS A 45 -10.59 -31.99 -0.14
CA HIS A 45 -11.61 -32.84 -0.72
C HIS A 45 -12.87 -32.05 -0.96
N VAL A 46 -13.37 -32.05 -2.20
CA VAL A 46 -14.58 -31.36 -2.62
C VAL A 46 -15.65 -32.39 -2.94
N GLU A 47 -16.84 -32.24 -2.33
CA GLU A 47 -18.02 -33.05 -2.57
C GLU A 47 -19.15 -32.15 -3.02
N ILE A 48 -19.71 -32.37 -4.20
CA ILE A 48 -20.82 -31.60 -4.77
C ILE A 48 -22.02 -32.55 -4.89
N ASN A 49 -22.98 -32.39 -4.00
CA ASN A 49 -24.27 -33.10 -4.04
C ASN A 49 -25.23 -32.27 -4.86
N ILE A 50 -25.79 -32.84 -5.90
CA ILE A 50 -26.64 -32.17 -6.89
C ILE A 50 -28.00 -32.86 -6.94
N ALA A 51 -29.06 -32.06 -6.77
CA ALA A 51 -30.43 -32.48 -7.01
C ALA A 51 -30.99 -31.78 -8.26
N LEU A 52 -31.16 -32.52 -9.32
CA LEU A 52 -31.73 -32.04 -10.58
C LEU A 52 -33.23 -32.34 -10.61
N THR A 53 -34.06 -31.31 -10.48
CA THR A 53 -35.54 -31.44 -10.47
C THR A 53 -36.09 -31.15 -11.86
N ASN A 54 -36.85 -32.11 -12.43
CA ASN A 54 -37.47 -31.97 -13.73
C ASN A 54 -38.68 -31.01 -13.67
N GLN A 55 -38.67 -30.00 -14.51
CA GLN A 55 -39.75 -29.00 -14.64
C GLN A 55 -40.74 -29.33 -15.79
N THR A 56 -40.49 -30.44 -16.49
CA THR A 56 -41.26 -30.82 -17.69
C THR A 56 -41.90 -32.21 -17.55
N PRO A 57 -43.03 -32.46 -18.21
CA PRO A 57 -43.67 -33.78 -18.12
C PRO A 57 -42.99 -34.87 -18.95
N THR A 58 -42.28 -34.52 -20.02
CA THR A 58 -41.81 -35.47 -21.05
C THR A 58 -40.32 -35.52 -21.26
N PHE A 59 -39.59 -34.48 -20.90
CA PHE A 59 -38.12 -34.46 -21.02
C PHE A 59 -37.46 -35.24 -19.88
N TYR A 60 -36.26 -35.74 -20.15
CA TYR A 60 -35.35 -36.30 -19.15
C TYR A 60 -33.93 -35.84 -19.42
N ALA A 61 -33.10 -35.74 -18.38
CA ALA A 61 -31.68 -35.52 -18.52
C ALA A 61 -30.95 -36.85 -18.79
N SER A 62 -30.13 -36.91 -19.83
CA SER A 62 -29.25 -38.04 -20.11
C SER A 62 -27.83 -37.84 -19.59
N SER A 63 -27.40 -36.59 -19.48
CA SER A 63 -26.10 -36.19 -18.98
C SER A 63 -26.19 -34.85 -18.29
N TYR A 64 -25.15 -34.54 -17.54
CA TYR A 64 -24.96 -33.23 -16.90
C TYR A 64 -23.50 -32.80 -17.02
N LYS A 65 -23.27 -31.50 -17.22
CA LYS A 65 -21.93 -30.92 -17.30
C LYS A 65 -21.77 -29.82 -16.24
N ILE A 66 -20.70 -29.90 -15.46
CA ILE A 66 -20.35 -28.87 -14.51
C ILE A 66 -18.93 -28.38 -14.80
N ARG A 67 -18.75 -27.07 -14.79
CA ARG A 67 -17.42 -26.43 -14.78
C ARG A 67 -17.02 -26.16 -13.35
N VAL A 68 -15.79 -26.51 -13.01
CA VAL A 68 -15.18 -26.20 -11.71
C VAL A 68 -13.99 -25.29 -11.94
N GLY A 69 -13.91 -24.20 -11.19
CA GLY A 69 -12.91 -23.14 -11.35
C GLY A 69 -11.53 -23.50 -10.79
N PHE A 70 -11.11 -24.76 -10.97
CA PHE A 70 -9.79 -25.27 -10.56
C PHE A 70 -9.05 -25.77 -11.78
N GLU A 71 -7.77 -25.46 -11.85
CA GLU A 71 -6.90 -25.89 -12.94
C GLU A 71 -6.48 -27.37 -12.83
N GLN A 72 -6.27 -27.80 -11.56
CA GLN A 72 -5.84 -29.15 -11.24
C GLN A 72 -6.78 -29.83 -10.26
N ILE A 73 -7.41 -30.92 -10.69
CA ILE A 73 -8.25 -31.78 -9.86
C ILE A 73 -7.82 -33.24 -10.02
N GLU A 74 -7.86 -33.97 -8.92
CA GLU A 74 -7.44 -35.37 -8.86
C GLU A 74 -8.55 -36.24 -8.23
N ASN A 75 -8.45 -37.55 -8.32
CA ASN A 75 -9.36 -38.53 -7.69
C ASN A 75 -10.84 -38.30 -8.02
N ILE A 76 -11.14 -37.90 -9.24
CA ILE A 76 -12.48 -37.53 -9.69
C ILE A 76 -13.39 -38.75 -9.65
N LYS A 77 -14.53 -38.62 -9.00
CA LYS A 77 -15.60 -39.63 -8.93
C LYS A 77 -16.95 -38.97 -9.18
N ALA A 78 -17.84 -39.71 -9.82
CA ALA A 78 -19.22 -39.30 -9.95
C ALA A 78 -20.12 -40.52 -9.83
N PHE A 79 -21.14 -40.45 -9.00
CA PHE A 79 -22.05 -41.57 -8.74
C PHE A 79 -23.46 -41.12 -8.40
N ASP A 80 -24.42 -41.93 -8.79
CA ASP A 80 -25.82 -41.87 -8.36
C ASP A 80 -26.15 -43.13 -7.51
N PRO A 81 -27.39 -43.32 -7.01
CA PRO A 81 -27.73 -44.50 -6.25
C PRO A 81 -27.55 -45.84 -7.01
N ASP A 82 -27.46 -45.82 -8.33
CA ASP A 82 -27.30 -47.00 -9.15
C ASP A 82 -25.84 -47.30 -9.55
N GLY A 83 -24.91 -46.43 -9.18
CA GLY A 83 -23.48 -46.66 -9.39
C GLY A 83 -22.70 -45.52 -10.04
N ASN A 84 -21.61 -45.85 -10.72
CA ASN A 84 -20.73 -44.88 -11.35
C ASN A 84 -21.40 -44.25 -12.59
N ILE A 85 -21.39 -42.93 -12.65
CA ILE A 85 -21.88 -42.11 -13.75
C ILE A 85 -20.84 -41.21 -14.38
N LEU A 86 -19.55 -41.29 -13.94
CA LEU A 86 -18.49 -40.47 -14.49
C LEU A 86 -18.34 -40.74 -16.00
N GLY A 87 -18.50 -39.68 -16.77
CA GLY A 87 -18.28 -39.66 -18.21
C GLY A 87 -16.91 -39.11 -18.56
N ASN A 88 -16.90 -37.98 -19.26
CA ASN A 88 -15.66 -37.35 -19.72
C ASN A 88 -15.23 -36.20 -18.79
N VAL A 89 -13.91 -36.06 -18.61
CA VAL A 89 -13.30 -34.90 -17.96
C VAL A 89 -12.44 -34.21 -18.99
N SER A 90 -12.68 -32.92 -19.22
CA SER A 90 -11.92 -32.12 -20.19
C SER A 90 -11.48 -30.81 -19.56
N LYS A 91 -10.30 -30.34 -19.95
CA LYS A 91 -9.76 -29.04 -19.55
C LYS A 91 -9.97 -28.06 -20.71
N ASP A 92 -10.60 -26.93 -20.40
CA ASP A 92 -10.74 -25.79 -21.30
C ASP A 92 -10.17 -24.56 -20.62
N ASN A 93 -9.06 -24.05 -21.18
CA ASN A 93 -8.22 -23.02 -20.55
C ASN A 93 -7.72 -23.47 -19.15
N GLU A 94 -8.17 -22.79 -18.10
CA GLU A 94 -7.77 -23.07 -16.70
C GLU A 94 -8.92 -23.69 -15.88
N GLU A 95 -10.03 -24.07 -16.54
CA GLU A 95 -11.18 -24.67 -15.91
C GLU A 95 -11.33 -26.15 -16.29
N GLN A 96 -11.81 -26.95 -15.36
CA GLN A 96 -12.14 -28.35 -15.64
C GLN A 96 -13.66 -28.49 -15.87
N THR A 97 -14.01 -29.21 -16.92
CA THR A 97 -15.41 -29.60 -17.19
C THR A 97 -15.57 -31.09 -16.91
N ILE A 98 -16.44 -31.42 -15.97
CA ILE A 98 -16.80 -32.79 -15.61
C ILE A 98 -18.16 -33.09 -16.22
N GLU A 99 -18.23 -34.13 -17.06
CA GLU A 99 -19.43 -34.64 -17.65
C GLU A 99 -19.84 -35.95 -16.97
N VAL A 100 -21.12 -36.07 -16.61
CA VAL A 100 -21.70 -37.30 -16.06
C VAL A 100 -22.80 -37.83 -16.98
N ASN A 101 -22.91 -39.15 -17.08
CA ASN A 101 -23.93 -39.84 -17.88
C ASN A 101 -24.81 -40.64 -16.95
N PHE A 102 -26.10 -40.31 -16.90
CA PHE A 102 -27.03 -40.92 -15.95
C PHE A 102 -27.43 -42.35 -16.31
N ASN A 103 -27.47 -43.21 -15.29
CA ASN A 103 -27.92 -44.58 -15.40
C ASN A 103 -29.43 -44.67 -15.59
N LYS A 104 -30.20 -43.70 -15.05
CA LYS A 104 -31.66 -43.64 -15.12
C LYS A 104 -32.17 -42.43 -15.88
N ARG A 105 -33.32 -42.61 -16.54
CA ARG A 105 -34.10 -41.55 -17.17
C ARG A 105 -35.27 -41.18 -16.25
N VAL A 106 -35.21 -39.99 -15.65
CA VAL A 106 -36.28 -39.50 -14.75
C VAL A 106 -37.11 -38.49 -15.49
N THR A 107 -38.37 -38.87 -15.78
CA THR A 107 -39.41 -38.04 -16.45
C THR A 107 -40.45 -37.58 -15.46
N GLY A 108 -41.19 -36.51 -15.80
CA GLY A 108 -42.30 -35.96 -15.01
C GLY A 108 -41.94 -34.82 -14.11
N VAL A 109 -42.85 -33.86 -14.02
CA VAL A 109 -42.67 -32.63 -13.23
C VAL A 109 -42.49 -32.96 -11.76
N GLY A 110 -41.48 -32.33 -11.13
CA GLY A 110 -41.16 -32.48 -9.71
C GLY A 110 -40.33 -33.72 -9.38
N ASN A 111 -40.12 -34.65 -10.32
CA ASN A 111 -39.24 -35.79 -10.08
C ASN A 111 -37.76 -35.37 -10.05
N LYS A 112 -37.00 -35.98 -9.14
CA LYS A 112 -35.62 -35.61 -8.85
C LYS A 112 -34.62 -36.70 -9.24
N LEU A 113 -33.48 -36.26 -9.74
CA LEU A 113 -32.30 -37.06 -9.97
C LEU A 113 -31.21 -36.54 -9.08
N ASN A 114 -30.81 -37.35 -8.09
CA ASN A 114 -29.76 -36.99 -7.13
C ASN A 114 -28.47 -37.72 -7.49
N PHE A 115 -27.37 -36.98 -7.50
CA PHE A 115 -26.03 -37.54 -7.76
C PHE A 115 -24.94 -36.72 -7.07
N THR A 116 -23.79 -37.31 -6.93
CA THR A 116 -22.64 -36.69 -6.28
C THR A 116 -21.45 -36.71 -7.21
N ILE A 117 -20.74 -35.57 -7.26
CA ILE A 117 -19.43 -35.44 -7.91
C ILE A 117 -18.42 -35.12 -6.79
N SER A 118 -17.28 -35.79 -6.76
CA SER A 118 -16.21 -35.48 -5.83
C SER A 118 -14.85 -35.50 -6.50
N PHE A 119 -13.93 -34.71 -5.97
CA PHE A 119 -12.54 -34.61 -6.41
C PHE A 119 -11.65 -34.02 -5.31
N ASP A 120 -10.36 -34.13 -5.49
CA ASP A 120 -9.35 -33.50 -4.63
C ASP A 120 -8.63 -32.39 -5.39
N THR A 121 -8.24 -31.31 -4.69
CA THR A 121 -7.43 -30.21 -5.23
C THR A 121 -6.55 -29.58 -4.17
N LYS A 122 -5.43 -28.96 -4.60
CA LYS A 122 -4.55 -28.16 -3.74
C LYS A 122 -4.70 -26.65 -3.95
N GLU A 123 -5.68 -26.24 -4.74
CA GLU A 123 -5.86 -24.81 -5.08
C GLU A 123 -6.77 -24.06 -4.12
N VAL A 124 -7.43 -24.77 -3.17
CA VAL A 124 -8.35 -24.17 -2.20
C VAL A 124 -7.63 -23.63 -0.98
N ALA A 125 -6.71 -24.41 -0.40
CA ALA A 125 -6.05 -24.06 0.86
C ALA A 125 -4.54 -24.09 0.71
N GLN A 126 -3.87 -23.05 1.22
CA GLN A 126 -2.42 -22.90 1.10
C GLN A 126 -1.82 -22.35 2.37
N LYS A 127 -0.63 -22.84 2.74
CA LYS A 127 0.18 -22.32 3.83
C LYS A 127 1.15 -21.29 3.30
N LEU A 128 0.84 -20.01 3.49
CA LEU A 128 1.63 -18.88 3.04
C LEU A 128 2.37 -18.26 4.23
N GLY A 129 3.63 -18.62 4.41
CA GLY A 129 4.43 -18.13 5.55
C GLY A 129 3.79 -18.44 6.91
N ASN A 130 3.31 -17.41 7.62
CA ASN A 130 2.64 -17.53 8.92
C ASN A 130 1.12 -17.73 8.82
N ILE A 131 0.55 -17.61 7.62
CA ILE A 131 -0.90 -17.57 7.39
C ILE A 131 -1.34 -18.83 6.64
N TRP A 132 -2.51 -19.35 6.99
CA TRP A 132 -3.29 -20.22 6.13
C TRP A 132 -4.32 -19.40 5.36
N GLU A 133 -4.41 -19.59 4.06
CA GLU A 133 -5.46 -19.04 3.23
C GLU A 133 -6.33 -20.13 2.65
N VAL A 134 -7.64 -19.87 2.59
CA VAL A 134 -8.65 -20.72 1.97
C VAL A 134 -9.42 -19.85 0.98
N ASN A 135 -9.30 -20.14 -0.32
CA ASN A 135 -9.92 -19.39 -1.39
C ASN A 135 -10.77 -20.33 -2.25
N ILE A 136 -12.07 -20.05 -2.34
CA ILE A 136 -13.04 -20.84 -3.10
C ILE A 136 -13.64 -19.93 -4.17
N PRO A 137 -13.59 -20.31 -5.45
CA PRO A 137 -14.20 -19.53 -6.53
C PRO A 137 -15.70 -19.33 -6.34
N GLY A 138 -16.21 -18.18 -6.77
CA GLY A 138 -17.65 -17.89 -6.78
C GLY A 138 -18.39 -18.68 -7.87
N PHE A 139 -19.71 -18.64 -7.81
CA PHE A 139 -20.56 -19.25 -8.82
C PHE A 139 -20.56 -18.43 -10.11
N SER A 140 -20.56 -19.12 -11.26
CA SER A 140 -20.77 -18.45 -12.55
C SER A 140 -22.18 -17.82 -12.60
N THR A 141 -22.26 -16.60 -13.14
CA THR A 141 -23.54 -15.89 -13.32
C THR A 141 -24.51 -16.55 -14.30
N GLU A 142 -24.03 -17.49 -15.10
CA GLU A 142 -24.80 -18.23 -16.13
C GLU A 142 -25.48 -19.46 -15.58
N SER A 143 -25.23 -19.84 -14.31
CA SER A 143 -25.84 -21.05 -13.73
C SER A 143 -27.22 -20.76 -13.19
N ASP A 144 -28.26 -21.29 -13.86
CA ASP A 144 -29.63 -21.36 -13.34
C ASP A 144 -29.72 -22.42 -12.24
N TYR A 145 -29.40 -22.05 -11.00
CA TYR A 145 -29.59 -22.90 -9.84
C TYR A 145 -30.59 -22.28 -8.86
N SER A 146 -31.38 -23.12 -8.23
CA SER A 146 -32.47 -22.68 -7.33
C SER A 146 -31.91 -22.36 -5.95
N THR A 147 -31.14 -23.29 -5.38
CA THR A 147 -30.54 -23.13 -4.06
C THR A 147 -29.10 -23.59 -4.07
N SER A 148 -28.29 -23.05 -3.17
CA SER A 148 -26.96 -23.57 -2.88
C SER A 148 -26.63 -23.43 -1.39
N SER A 149 -25.95 -24.45 -0.88
CA SER A 149 -25.28 -24.43 0.42
C SER A 149 -23.80 -24.77 0.21
N VAL A 150 -22.90 -23.98 0.77
CA VAL A 150 -21.46 -24.24 0.72
C VAL A 150 -20.95 -24.41 2.15
N GLN A 151 -20.39 -25.56 2.45
CA GLN A 151 -19.80 -25.88 3.74
C GLN A 151 -18.28 -25.94 3.60
N VAL A 152 -17.56 -25.23 4.45
CA VAL A 152 -16.10 -25.21 4.49
C VAL A 152 -15.65 -25.71 5.85
N SER A 153 -15.05 -26.89 5.89
CA SER A 153 -14.48 -27.49 7.09
C SER A 153 -12.95 -27.35 7.07
N VAL A 154 -12.37 -26.78 8.09
CA VAL A 154 -10.93 -26.55 8.21
C VAL A 154 -10.38 -27.31 9.41
N PRO A 155 -9.06 -27.66 9.45
CA PRO A 155 -8.44 -28.26 10.63
C PRO A 155 -8.49 -27.33 11.84
N GLN A 156 -8.71 -27.88 13.02
CA GLN A 156 -8.71 -27.14 14.28
C GLN A 156 -7.38 -26.43 14.56
N SER A 157 -6.28 -26.95 14.03
CA SER A 157 -4.93 -26.36 14.12
C SER A 157 -4.79 -25.02 13.40
N PHE A 158 -5.73 -24.64 12.49
CA PHE A 158 -5.72 -23.33 11.86
C PHE A 158 -6.13 -22.22 12.84
N GLY A 159 -6.85 -22.55 13.91
CA GLY A 159 -7.34 -21.59 14.89
C GLY A 159 -8.56 -20.80 14.40
N LYS A 160 -8.73 -19.60 14.94
CA LYS A 160 -9.82 -18.72 14.53
C LYS A 160 -9.45 -17.98 13.24
N PRO A 161 -10.41 -17.76 12.33
CA PRO A 161 -10.14 -16.97 11.14
C PRO A 161 -9.87 -15.51 11.50
N SER A 162 -8.87 -14.95 10.84
CA SER A 162 -8.53 -13.52 10.94
C SER A 162 -9.49 -12.69 10.11
N TYR A 163 -9.96 -13.24 9.01
CA TYR A 163 -11.09 -12.74 8.25
C TYR A 163 -11.84 -13.86 7.54
N ILE A 164 -13.11 -13.57 7.20
CA ILE A 164 -13.97 -14.34 6.30
C ILE A 164 -14.63 -13.35 5.34
N LYS A 165 -14.56 -13.63 4.05
CA LYS A 165 -15.20 -12.87 2.97
C LYS A 165 -16.17 -13.78 2.19
N PRO A 166 -17.38 -13.32 1.84
CA PRO A 166 -17.99 -12.06 2.25
C PRO A 166 -18.21 -11.98 3.77
N GLN A 167 -18.33 -10.75 4.30
CA GLN A 167 -18.53 -10.52 5.73
C GLN A 167 -19.99 -10.73 6.10
N ILE A 168 -20.30 -11.84 6.78
CA ILE A 168 -21.66 -12.25 7.15
C ILE A 168 -21.85 -12.05 8.65
N LYS A 169 -22.86 -11.25 9.06
CA LYS A 169 -23.11 -10.91 10.47
C LYS A 169 -23.37 -12.11 11.38
N ASN A 170 -24.12 -13.09 10.87
CA ASN A 170 -24.53 -14.26 11.64
C ASN A 170 -24.14 -15.53 10.88
N LEU A 171 -22.89 -15.62 10.46
CA LEU A 171 -22.39 -16.79 9.75
C LEU A 171 -22.63 -18.06 10.57
N SER A 172 -23.28 -19.05 9.94
CA SER A 172 -23.53 -20.34 10.58
C SER A 172 -22.21 -21.11 10.74
N GLN A 173 -21.84 -21.37 12.01
CA GLN A 173 -20.62 -22.11 12.35
C GLN A 173 -20.95 -23.24 13.33
N LYS A 174 -20.47 -24.45 13.03
CA LYS A 174 -20.53 -25.60 13.91
C LYS A 174 -19.14 -26.22 14.04
N GLY A 175 -18.48 -25.97 15.17
CA GLY A 175 -17.06 -26.33 15.35
C GLY A 175 -16.20 -25.58 14.33
N ASP A 176 -15.43 -26.33 13.53
CA ASP A 176 -14.52 -25.80 12.51
C ASP A 176 -15.14 -25.83 11.10
N THR A 177 -16.47 -25.91 11.01
CA THR A 177 -17.24 -25.90 9.76
C THR A 177 -18.06 -24.62 9.67
N TYR A 178 -17.89 -23.91 8.58
CA TYR A 178 -18.57 -22.67 8.21
C TYR A 178 -19.56 -22.97 7.07
N THR A 179 -20.79 -22.49 7.18
CA THR A 179 -21.84 -22.73 6.19
C THR A 179 -22.32 -21.41 5.61
N PHE A 180 -22.38 -21.35 4.28
CA PHE A 180 -22.79 -20.21 3.49
C PHE A 180 -23.98 -20.59 2.62
N THR A 181 -24.99 -19.71 2.55
CA THR A 181 -26.15 -19.87 1.66
C THR A 181 -25.96 -19.10 0.35
N LYS A 182 -26.84 -19.38 -0.62
CA LYS A 182 -26.88 -18.66 -1.90
C LYS A 182 -27.05 -17.15 -1.71
N GLU A 183 -27.95 -16.77 -0.82
CA GLU A 183 -28.30 -15.39 -0.53
C GLU A 183 -27.14 -14.63 0.12
N GLU A 184 -26.32 -15.33 0.90
CA GLU A 184 -25.15 -14.76 1.58
C GLU A 184 -23.94 -14.60 0.63
N LEU A 185 -23.79 -15.52 -0.31
CA LEU A 185 -22.70 -15.49 -1.28
C LEU A 185 -23.02 -14.66 -2.51
N GLU A 186 -24.30 -14.63 -2.93
CA GLU A 186 -24.71 -14.07 -4.23
C GLU A 186 -23.85 -14.67 -5.36
N LYS A 187 -22.91 -13.88 -5.88
CA LYS A 187 -21.95 -14.32 -6.91
C LYS A 187 -20.52 -14.43 -6.37
N SER A 188 -20.30 -14.01 -5.12
CA SER A 188 -18.98 -13.94 -4.53
C SER A 188 -18.40 -15.33 -4.27
N GLY A 189 -17.09 -15.45 -4.45
CA GLY A 189 -16.30 -16.54 -3.86
C GLY A 189 -16.15 -16.37 -2.36
N ILE A 190 -15.57 -17.39 -1.72
CA ILE A 190 -15.23 -17.37 -0.30
C ILE A 190 -13.71 -17.18 -0.17
N SER A 191 -13.30 -16.24 0.68
CA SER A 191 -11.89 -16.10 1.08
C SER A 191 -11.80 -16.05 2.60
N MET A 192 -10.94 -16.89 3.18
CA MET A 192 -10.71 -16.96 4.62
C MET A 192 -9.20 -16.97 4.87
N ALA A 193 -8.76 -16.31 5.93
CA ALA A 193 -7.38 -16.41 6.40
C ALA A 193 -7.32 -16.73 7.89
N PHE A 194 -6.26 -17.45 8.30
CA PHE A 194 -6.00 -17.87 9.67
C PHE A 194 -4.56 -17.52 10.02
N GLY A 195 -4.36 -16.85 11.16
CA GLY A 195 -3.08 -16.34 11.66
C GLY A 195 -3.14 -14.83 11.94
N ASP A 196 -2.20 -14.33 12.76
CA ASP A 196 -2.31 -12.98 13.32
C ASP A 196 -1.59 -11.91 12.48
N ASN A 197 -0.57 -12.29 11.72
CA ASN A 197 0.24 -11.38 10.91
C ASN A 197 1.06 -12.13 9.87
N GLN A 198 1.34 -11.45 8.76
CA GLN A 198 2.25 -11.94 7.74
C GLN A 198 3.55 -11.17 7.78
N ILE A 199 4.65 -11.86 7.59
CA ILE A 199 5.98 -11.26 7.57
C ILE A 199 6.63 -11.60 6.24
N TYR A 200 7.13 -10.56 5.58
CA TYR A 200 7.86 -10.67 4.33
C TYR A 200 9.31 -10.21 4.51
N LYS A 201 10.20 -10.84 3.79
CA LYS A 201 11.55 -10.37 3.52
C LYS A 201 11.59 -9.80 2.11
N PHE A 202 12.21 -8.65 1.95
CA PHE A 202 12.39 -8.04 0.64
C PHE A 202 13.86 -7.83 0.30
N ASN A 203 14.15 -7.90 -1.01
CA ASN A 203 15.38 -7.44 -1.64
C ASN A 203 14.98 -6.62 -2.87
N LEU A 204 15.24 -5.31 -2.83
CA LEU A 204 14.83 -4.36 -3.85
C LEU A 204 16.07 -3.77 -4.52
N THR A 205 16.07 -3.73 -5.86
CA THR A 205 17.13 -3.14 -6.65
C THR A 205 16.61 -1.90 -7.38
N TYR A 206 17.38 -0.82 -7.35
CA TYR A 206 17.05 0.44 -8.00
C TYR A 206 18.18 0.84 -8.93
N HIS A 207 17.88 1.07 -10.22
CA HIS A 207 18.87 1.46 -11.22
C HIS A 207 18.84 2.97 -11.42
N LEU A 208 19.87 3.67 -10.94
CA LEU A 208 20.01 5.12 -11.07
C LEU A 208 20.97 5.48 -12.20
N GLN A 209 20.63 6.50 -12.97
CA GLN A 209 21.49 7.01 -14.03
C GLN A 209 21.44 8.54 -14.11
N ASN A 210 22.63 9.17 -14.15
CA ASN A 210 22.76 10.59 -14.48
C ASN A 210 23.24 10.76 -15.93
N LYS A 211 22.36 11.25 -16.79
CA LYS A 211 22.68 11.56 -18.20
C LYS A 211 23.15 13.01 -18.43
N ASN A 212 23.13 13.84 -17.36
CA ASN A 212 23.54 15.23 -17.46
C ASN A 212 25.07 15.41 -17.41
N LEU A 213 25.54 16.56 -17.86
CA LEU A 213 26.96 16.93 -17.81
C LEU A 213 27.43 17.42 -16.44
N PHE A 214 26.54 17.53 -15.47
CA PHE A 214 26.81 17.99 -14.10
C PHE A 214 26.25 17.00 -13.07
N PRO A 215 26.77 17.00 -11.83
CA PRO A 215 26.23 16.16 -10.76
C PRO A 215 24.76 16.50 -10.47
N ILE A 216 23.95 15.47 -10.19
CA ILE A 216 22.55 15.63 -9.78
C ILE A 216 22.30 15.00 -8.42
N ARG A 217 21.32 15.55 -7.70
CA ARG A 217 20.68 14.85 -6.59
C ARG A 217 19.49 14.06 -7.12
N THR A 218 19.36 12.85 -6.66
CA THR A 218 18.22 11.96 -6.98
C THR A 218 17.82 11.20 -5.72
N GLU A 219 16.65 10.61 -5.74
CA GLU A 219 16.15 9.86 -4.61
C GLU A 219 15.42 8.61 -5.07
N ILE A 220 15.36 7.60 -4.20
CA ILE A 220 14.58 6.38 -4.37
C ILE A 220 13.60 6.25 -3.21
N ALA A 221 12.43 5.67 -3.48
CA ALA A 221 11.44 5.40 -2.44
C ALA A 221 11.69 4.02 -1.83
N LEU A 222 11.88 3.98 -0.52
CA LEU A 222 11.93 2.76 0.28
C LEU A 222 10.53 2.45 0.81
N PRO A 223 10.16 1.17 1.03
CA PRO A 223 8.92 0.84 1.71
C PRO A 223 8.83 1.56 3.06
N PRO A 224 7.78 2.37 3.30
CA PRO A 224 7.62 3.12 4.56
C PRO A 224 6.86 2.31 5.60
N ASN A 225 6.92 2.70 6.87
CA ASN A 225 5.88 2.34 7.82
C ASN A 225 4.56 2.98 7.39
N THR A 226 3.47 2.23 7.60
CA THR A 226 2.10 2.75 7.41
C THR A 226 1.23 2.27 8.57
N ASN A 227 -0.04 2.65 8.57
CA ASN A 227 -1.00 2.10 9.51
C ASN A 227 -1.29 0.60 9.30
N TYR A 228 -0.87 0.00 8.17
CA TYR A 228 -1.04 -1.42 7.87
C TYR A 228 0.26 -2.22 7.86
N GLN A 229 1.43 -1.56 7.95
CA GLN A 229 2.70 -2.27 7.94
C GLN A 229 3.77 -1.62 8.81
N ASP A 230 4.63 -2.46 9.40
CA ASP A 230 5.91 -2.06 10.01
C ASP A 230 7.06 -2.54 9.15
N VAL A 231 8.07 -1.69 8.97
CA VAL A 231 9.23 -1.96 8.12
C VAL A 231 10.51 -1.91 8.92
N GLN A 232 11.38 -2.86 8.64
CA GLN A 232 12.75 -2.95 9.11
C GLN A 232 13.70 -2.90 7.92
N ILE A 233 14.57 -1.91 7.85
CA ILE A 233 15.62 -1.83 6.84
C ILE A 233 16.88 -2.48 7.41
N GLU A 234 17.23 -3.66 6.94
CA GLU A 234 18.41 -4.39 7.40
C GLU A 234 19.70 -3.82 6.79
N ASN A 235 19.66 -3.47 5.50
CA ASN A 235 20.81 -2.93 4.79
C ASN A 235 20.41 -2.13 3.56
N ILE A 236 21.18 -1.07 3.26
CA ILE A 236 21.13 -0.34 1.98
C ILE A 236 22.55 -0.20 1.46
N TYR A 237 22.80 -0.61 0.23
CA TYR A 237 24.11 -0.48 -0.41
C TYR A 237 24.00 0.01 -1.87
N PRO A 238 24.76 1.06 -2.24
CA PRO A 238 25.53 1.94 -1.36
C PRO A 238 24.63 2.72 -0.41
N LYS A 239 25.20 3.14 0.75
CA LYS A 239 24.44 3.91 1.75
C LYS A 239 23.99 5.27 1.18
N PRO A 240 22.75 5.69 1.44
CA PRO A 240 22.27 7.01 1.07
C PRO A 240 22.96 8.12 1.87
N THR A 241 22.95 9.33 1.35
CA THR A 241 23.41 10.52 2.09
C THR A 241 22.48 10.87 3.24
N ASN A 242 21.18 10.62 3.06
CA ASN A 242 20.13 10.81 4.05
C ASN A 242 18.87 10.02 3.62
N VAL A 243 17.95 9.76 4.55
CA VAL A 243 16.58 9.33 4.27
C VAL A 243 15.62 10.32 4.91
N ARG A 244 14.76 10.92 4.12
CA ARG A 244 13.74 11.86 4.60
C ARG A 244 12.33 11.29 4.45
N VAL A 245 11.40 11.83 5.22
CA VAL A 245 9.96 11.57 5.04
C VAL A 245 9.40 12.71 4.20
N ASP A 246 8.60 12.39 3.17
CA ASP A 246 7.87 13.39 2.39
C ASP A 246 6.49 13.69 3.01
N ASN A 247 5.70 14.56 2.35
CA ASN A 247 4.39 14.96 2.85
C ASN A 247 3.32 13.86 2.80
N ASP A 248 3.53 12.81 2.00
CA ASP A 248 2.62 11.66 1.91
C ASP A 248 3.04 10.51 2.85
N GLY A 249 4.20 10.64 3.53
CA GLY A 249 4.73 9.65 4.45
C GLY A 249 5.76 8.68 3.85
N ASN A 250 6.19 8.90 2.61
CA ASN A 250 7.20 8.05 1.96
C ASN A 250 8.59 8.27 2.54
N TRP A 251 9.38 7.21 2.58
CA TRP A 251 10.80 7.25 2.94
C TRP A 251 11.65 7.40 1.68
N LEU A 252 12.23 8.58 1.48
CA LEU A 252 13.00 8.92 0.30
C LEU A 252 14.49 8.93 0.64
N ALA A 253 15.24 7.98 0.08
CA ALA A 253 16.69 7.85 0.26
C ALA A 253 17.43 8.66 -0.81
N GLU A 254 18.22 9.63 -0.38
CA GLU A 254 18.89 10.63 -1.20
C GLU A 254 20.27 10.18 -1.65
N TYR A 255 20.58 10.40 -2.93
CA TYR A 255 21.86 10.12 -3.57
C TYR A 255 22.36 11.29 -4.40
N THR A 256 23.69 11.41 -4.51
CA THR A 256 24.33 12.33 -5.45
C THR A 256 25.08 11.53 -6.51
N LEU A 257 24.70 11.73 -7.78
CA LEU A 257 25.34 11.07 -8.92
C LEU A 257 26.16 12.07 -9.71
N SER A 258 27.46 11.78 -9.89
CA SER A 258 28.33 12.53 -10.80
C SER A 258 27.85 12.41 -12.25
N SER A 259 28.32 13.31 -13.12
CA SER A 259 28.01 13.29 -14.57
C SER A 259 28.28 11.90 -15.18
N GLY A 260 27.35 11.38 -15.97
CA GLY A 260 27.44 10.09 -16.67
C GLY A 260 27.41 8.84 -15.77
N LYS A 261 27.29 8.99 -14.45
CA LYS A 261 27.32 7.86 -13.50
C LYS A 261 26.05 7.01 -13.60
N LYS A 262 26.23 5.68 -13.62
CA LYS A 262 25.21 4.67 -13.30
C LYS A 262 25.50 4.12 -11.90
N MET A 263 24.43 3.80 -11.16
CA MET A 263 24.53 3.25 -9.81
C MET A 263 23.35 2.33 -9.54
N ASP A 264 23.63 1.11 -9.14
CA ASP A 264 22.61 0.19 -8.63
C ASP A 264 22.60 0.29 -7.11
N VAL A 265 21.40 0.43 -6.55
CA VAL A 265 21.19 0.47 -5.09
C VAL A 265 20.38 -0.75 -4.70
N GLU A 266 20.89 -1.54 -3.76
CA GLU A 266 20.14 -2.65 -3.13
C GLU A 266 19.64 -2.22 -1.76
N ALA A 267 18.35 -2.48 -1.48
CA ALA A 267 17.75 -2.33 -0.16
C ALA A 267 17.15 -3.66 0.29
N LYS A 268 17.53 -4.10 1.50
CA LYS A 268 17.08 -5.37 2.11
C LYS A 268 16.42 -5.10 3.45
N GLY A 269 15.37 -5.88 3.74
CA GLY A 269 14.69 -5.73 5.01
C GLY A 269 13.52 -6.68 5.18
N LYS A 270 12.70 -6.39 6.18
CA LYS A 270 11.49 -7.13 6.50
C LYS A 270 10.29 -6.20 6.63
N ILE A 271 9.12 -6.73 6.32
CA ILE A 271 7.84 -6.05 6.44
C ILE A 271 6.89 -6.96 7.20
N LYS A 272 6.21 -6.41 8.20
CA LYS A 272 5.14 -7.07 8.94
C LYS A 272 3.81 -6.41 8.60
N ILE A 273 2.86 -7.19 8.09
CA ILE A 273 1.54 -6.73 7.65
C ILE A 273 0.50 -6.96 8.74
N PHE A 274 -0.43 -6.01 8.89
CA PHE A 274 -1.58 -6.06 9.79
C PHE A 274 -2.88 -5.94 8.99
N LEU A 275 -3.91 -6.67 9.38
CA LEU A 275 -5.25 -6.56 8.78
C LEU A 275 -6.01 -5.30 9.22
N SER A 276 -5.85 -4.94 10.49
CA SER A 276 -6.51 -3.77 11.06
C SER A 276 -5.56 -2.59 11.08
N PRO A 277 -5.98 -1.40 10.61
CA PRO A 277 -5.13 -0.23 10.61
C PRO A 277 -4.82 0.24 12.02
N LYS A 278 -3.58 0.64 12.26
CA LYS A 278 -3.22 1.42 13.44
C LYS A 278 -3.92 2.77 13.37
N LYS A 279 -4.30 3.33 14.53
CA LYS A 279 -4.90 4.66 14.56
C LYS A 279 -3.86 5.71 14.16
N GLU A 280 -4.19 6.48 13.15
CA GLU A 280 -3.43 7.64 12.69
C GLU A 280 -4.39 8.83 12.63
N THR A 281 -4.22 9.79 13.54
CA THR A 281 -5.04 10.99 13.52
C THR A 281 -4.31 12.08 12.74
N GLU A 282 -4.81 12.41 11.57
CA GLU A 282 -4.35 13.54 10.79
C GLU A 282 -5.21 14.77 11.09
N ALA A 283 -4.61 15.96 11.04
CA ALA A 283 -5.36 17.21 11.15
C ALA A 283 -6.17 17.46 9.86
N ASP A 284 -7.35 18.07 9.97
CA ASP A 284 -8.21 18.37 8.82
C ASP A 284 -7.48 19.21 7.74
N SER A 285 -6.55 20.09 8.16
CA SER A 285 -5.72 20.88 7.25
C SER A 285 -4.85 20.00 6.35
N GLU A 286 -4.31 18.92 6.88
CA GLU A 286 -3.49 17.96 6.14
C GLU A 286 -4.34 17.13 5.18
N LEU A 287 -5.56 16.78 5.54
CA LEU A 287 -6.47 16.02 4.69
C LEU A 287 -6.94 16.80 3.45
N SER A 288 -6.95 18.12 3.52
CA SER A 288 -7.41 19.00 2.42
C SER A 288 -6.61 18.82 1.11
N LYS A 289 -5.33 18.45 1.19
CA LYS A 289 -4.48 18.18 0.03
C LYS A 289 -4.96 16.97 -0.78
N TYR A 290 -5.57 15.98 -0.11
CA TYR A 290 -6.08 14.74 -0.70
C TYR A 290 -7.50 14.86 -1.28
N LEU A 291 -8.05 16.07 -1.34
CA LEU A 291 -9.29 16.41 -2.05
C LEU A 291 -9.02 17.09 -3.40
N LYS A 292 -7.77 17.51 -3.66
CA LYS A 292 -7.42 18.28 -4.86
C LYS A 292 -7.34 17.39 -6.10
N PRO A 293 -7.82 17.87 -7.26
CA PRO A 293 -7.65 17.15 -8.54
C PRO A 293 -6.17 17.06 -8.93
N LYS A 294 -5.80 15.99 -9.59
CA LYS A 294 -4.45 15.75 -10.14
C LYS A 294 -4.53 15.17 -11.55
N LYS A 295 -3.39 14.96 -12.19
CA LYS A 295 -3.28 14.58 -13.61
C LYS A 295 -4.15 13.37 -14.00
N TYR A 296 -4.23 12.33 -13.18
CA TYR A 296 -5.01 11.13 -13.45
C TYR A 296 -6.27 11.04 -12.57
N TRP A 297 -6.46 12.00 -11.66
CA TRP A 297 -7.55 12.08 -10.72
C TRP A 297 -8.32 13.39 -10.93
N GLU A 298 -9.10 13.44 -12.03
CA GLU A 298 -9.77 14.65 -12.53
C GLU A 298 -11.05 14.97 -11.73
N ALA A 299 -10.94 15.03 -10.39
CA ALA A 299 -12.05 15.24 -9.45
C ALA A 299 -12.83 16.55 -9.67
N ASN A 300 -12.26 17.52 -10.41
CA ASN A 300 -12.92 18.78 -10.76
C ASN A 300 -13.74 18.70 -12.06
N ASN A 301 -13.71 17.58 -12.79
CA ASN A 301 -14.49 17.41 -14.01
C ASN A 301 -15.98 17.23 -13.70
N ASP A 302 -16.87 17.80 -14.52
CA ASP A 302 -18.31 17.78 -14.26
C ASP A 302 -18.95 16.38 -14.39
N LYS A 303 -18.46 15.51 -15.29
CA LYS A 303 -18.90 14.11 -15.39
C LYS A 303 -18.59 13.36 -14.07
N ILE A 304 -17.35 13.50 -13.57
CA ILE A 304 -16.89 12.90 -12.32
C ILE A 304 -17.70 13.43 -11.13
N LYS A 305 -17.88 14.75 -11.02
CA LYS A 305 -18.67 15.37 -9.93
C LYS A 305 -20.11 14.90 -9.92
N LYS A 306 -20.77 14.85 -11.10
CA LYS A 306 -22.16 14.40 -11.21
C LYS A 306 -22.33 12.96 -10.73
N LEU A 307 -21.40 12.07 -11.11
CA LEU A 307 -21.42 10.68 -10.68
C LEU A 307 -21.12 10.56 -9.18
N ALA A 308 -20.11 11.27 -8.68
CA ALA A 308 -19.76 11.29 -7.27
C ALA A 308 -20.91 11.77 -6.37
N GLN A 309 -21.71 12.75 -6.83
CA GLN A 309 -22.90 13.23 -6.12
C GLN A 309 -24.00 12.17 -5.99
N SER A 310 -24.06 11.19 -6.90
CA SER A 310 -25.02 10.07 -6.82
C SER A 310 -24.53 8.97 -5.88
N LEU A 311 -23.22 8.71 -5.83
CA LEU A 311 -22.62 7.62 -5.06
C LEU A 311 -22.42 8.00 -3.57
N LYS A 312 -21.83 9.17 -3.28
CA LYS A 312 -21.67 9.81 -1.96
C LYS A 312 -20.82 9.10 -0.91
N THR A 313 -20.70 7.79 -0.93
CA THR A 313 -20.00 7.02 0.10
C THR A 313 -18.85 6.20 -0.49
N PRO A 314 -17.78 5.94 0.31
CA PRO A 314 -16.68 5.10 -0.17
C PRO A 314 -17.14 3.71 -0.65
N ARG A 315 -18.11 3.11 0.05
CA ARG A 315 -18.66 1.79 -0.34
C ARG A 315 -19.37 1.84 -1.69
N ALA A 316 -20.26 2.81 -1.91
CA ALA A 316 -20.95 2.93 -3.19
C ALA A 316 -20.00 3.25 -4.36
N ILE A 317 -18.92 4.02 -4.10
CA ILE A 317 -17.88 4.29 -5.09
C ILE A 317 -17.11 3.01 -5.42
N TYR A 318 -16.73 2.23 -4.40
CA TYR A 318 -16.04 0.96 -4.57
C TYR A 318 -16.88 -0.04 -5.38
N ASP A 319 -18.16 -0.23 -5.01
CA ASP A 319 -19.07 -1.13 -5.71
C ASP A 319 -19.25 -0.69 -7.18
N TYR A 320 -19.41 0.62 -7.41
CA TYR A 320 -19.51 1.16 -8.77
C TYR A 320 -18.24 0.88 -9.59
N VAL A 321 -17.07 1.14 -9.03
CA VAL A 321 -15.79 0.96 -9.76
C VAL A 321 -15.54 -0.51 -10.06
N SER A 322 -15.78 -1.39 -9.10
CA SER A 322 -15.60 -2.84 -9.28
C SER A 322 -16.59 -3.45 -10.29
N ASP A 323 -17.82 -2.93 -10.38
CA ASP A 323 -18.82 -3.46 -11.31
C ASP A 323 -18.75 -2.83 -12.71
N TYR A 324 -18.41 -1.53 -12.79
CA TYR A 324 -18.42 -0.77 -14.04
C TYR A 324 -17.23 -1.09 -14.94
N LEU A 325 -16.03 -1.23 -14.36
CA LEU A 325 -14.81 -1.46 -15.11
C LEU A 325 -14.64 -2.94 -15.48
N LYS A 326 -13.90 -3.20 -16.57
CA LYS A 326 -13.47 -4.54 -16.97
C LYS A 326 -11.96 -4.58 -17.06
N TYR A 327 -11.37 -5.58 -16.44
CA TYR A 327 -9.93 -5.73 -16.44
C TYR A 327 -9.41 -6.17 -17.81
N ASP A 328 -8.49 -5.41 -18.39
CA ASP A 328 -7.85 -5.68 -19.68
C ASP A 328 -6.50 -6.38 -19.49
N TYR A 329 -6.49 -7.70 -19.48
CA TYR A 329 -5.27 -8.51 -19.35
C TYR A 329 -4.25 -8.23 -20.46
N SER A 330 -4.69 -7.75 -21.65
CA SER A 330 -3.78 -7.43 -22.77
C SER A 330 -2.90 -6.21 -22.48
N ARG A 331 -3.33 -5.32 -21.60
CA ARG A 331 -2.58 -4.13 -21.20
C ARG A 331 -1.50 -4.41 -20.15
N VAL A 332 -1.58 -5.50 -19.42
CA VAL A 332 -0.60 -5.86 -18.37
C VAL A 332 0.83 -5.95 -18.92
N SER A 333 1.00 -6.46 -20.13
CA SER A 333 2.32 -6.62 -20.79
C SER A 333 2.68 -5.49 -21.76
N SER A 334 1.83 -4.48 -21.91
CA SER A 334 2.00 -3.41 -22.91
C SER A 334 2.56 -2.15 -22.26
N ASN A 335 3.46 -1.45 -22.96
CA ASN A 335 3.92 -0.11 -22.59
C ASN A 335 2.87 0.99 -22.87
N LYS A 336 1.57 0.65 -22.77
CA LYS A 336 0.50 1.62 -22.98
C LYS A 336 0.48 2.65 -21.83
N PRO A 337 0.29 3.93 -22.11
CA PRO A 337 0.27 4.97 -21.09
C PRO A 337 -0.95 4.81 -20.18
N ARG A 338 -0.84 5.31 -18.95
CA ARG A 338 -1.93 5.45 -17.98
C ARG A 338 -3.03 6.35 -18.56
N ILE A 339 -4.29 5.93 -18.45
CA ILE A 339 -5.44 6.59 -19.12
C ILE A 339 -5.97 7.74 -18.27
N GLY A 340 -6.08 7.57 -16.95
CA GLY A 340 -6.72 8.50 -16.03
C GLY A 340 -8.25 8.32 -15.94
N ALA A 341 -8.84 8.82 -14.86
CA ALA A 341 -10.23 8.55 -14.50
C ALA A 341 -11.24 9.05 -15.53
N LEU A 342 -11.03 10.24 -16.10
CA LEU A 342 -11.99 10.84 -17.03
C LEU A 342 -12.10 10.05 -18.33
N ASN A 343 -10.97 9.72 -18.96
CA ASN A 343 -10.97 8.99 -20.23
C ASN A 343 -11.46 7.55 -20.07
N LEU A 344 -11.21 6.96 -18.90
CA LEU A 344 -11.69 5.62 -18.57
C LEU A 344 -13.23 5.51 -18.50
N MET A 345 -13.93 6.60 -18.15
CA MET A 345 -15.40 6.64 -18.19
C MET A 345 -15.98 6.47 -19.60
N ASP A 346 -15.21 6.77 -20.64
CA ASP A 346 -15.61 6.60 -22.02
C ASP A 346 -15.20 5.21 -22.58
N ASP A 347 -14.23 4.53 -21.97
CA ASP A 347 -13.79 3.16 -22.33
C ASP A 347 -13.51 2.30 -21.08
N PRO A 348 -14.56 1.78 -20.42
CA PRO A 348 -14.42 1.01 -19.17
C PRO A 348 -13.79 -0.38 -19.35
N SER A 349 -13.57 -0.82 -20.60
CA SER A 349 -12.98 -2.14 -20.90
C SER A 349 -11.45 -2.12 -21.03
N SER A 350 -10.82 -0.96 -20.90
CA SER A 350 -9.37 -0.78 -21.02
C SER A 350 -8.66 -0.56 -19.68
N ALA A 351 -9.20 -1.09 -18.58
CA ALA A 351 -8.71 -0.84 -17.24
C ALA A 351 -7.70 -1.90 -16.78
N VAL A 352 -6.62 -1.45 -16.10
CA VAL A 352 -5.78 -2.27 -15.22
C VAL A 352 -5.81 -1.68 -13.80
N CYS A 353 -5.08 -2.21 -12.84
CA CYS A 353 -5.14 -1.77 -11.42
C CYS A 353 -4.99 -0.25 -11.24
N LEU A 354 -4.14 0.41 -12.03
CA LEU A 354 -3.99 1.87 -11.98
C LEU A 354 -5.29 2.60 -12.34
N GLU A 355 -6.00 2.16 -13.35
CA GLU A 355 -7.24 2.78 -13.79
C GLU A 355 -8.40 2.55 -12.80
N PHE A 356 -8.49 1.37 -12.18
CA PHE A 356 -9.43 1.15 -11.07
C PHE A 356 -9.16 2.10 -9.91
N THR A 357 -7.88 2.26 -9.55
CA THR A 357 -7.41 3.18 -8.51
C THR A 357 -7.72 4.63 -8.86
N ASP A 358 -7.45 5.05 -10.11
CA ASP A 358 -7.71 6.41 -10.60
C ASP A 358 -9.17 6.80 -10.49
N LEU A 359 -10.06 5.94 -10.95
CA LEU A 359 -11.50 6.23 -10.94
C LEU A 359 -12.02 6.30 -9.50
N PHE A 360 -11.59 5.37 -8.62
CA PHE A 360 -11.96 5.42 -7.21
C PHE A 360 -11.53 6.73 -6.54
N ILE A 361 -10.26 7.15 -6.74
CA ILE A 361 -9.72 8.38 -6.14
C ILE A 361 -10.42 9.61 -6.69
N ALA A 362 -10.63 9.70 -8.00
CA ALA A 362 -11.29 10.85 -8.61
C ALA A 362 -12.73 11.02 -8.09
N LEU A 363 -13.49 9.93 -8.01
CA LEU A 363 -14.86 9.94 -7.48
C LEU A 363 -14.88 10.25 -5.98
N SER A 364 -13.99 9.67 -5.19
CA SER A 364 -13.88 9.93 -3.75
C SER A 364 -13.56 11.40 -3.48
N ARG A 365 -12.53 11.96 -4.14
CA ARG A 365 -12.17 13.37 -4.00
C ARG A 365 -13.30 14.30 -4.42
N ALA A 366 -14.00 13.99 -5.50
CA ALA A 366 -15.16 14.77 -5.96
C ALA A 366 -16.36 14.67 -5.01
N ALA A 367 -16.49 13.58 -4.26
CA ALA A 367 -17.49 13.40 -3.19
C ALA A 367 -17.08 14.06 -1.85
N GLY A 368 -15.90 14.69 -1.79
CA GLY A 368 -15.37 15.30 -0.55
C GLY A 368 -14.71 14.30 0.40
N ILE A 369 -14.34 13.11 -0.09
CA ILE A 369 -13.68 12.05 0.68
C ILE A 369 -12.19 12.10 0.34
N PRO A 370 -11.29 12.37 1.30
CA PRO A 370 -9.85 12.34 1.05
C PRO A 370 -9.42 10.95 0.57
N ALA A 371 -8.70 10.88 -0.54
CA ALA A 371 -8.26 9.63 -1.14
C ALA A 371 -6.88 9.75 -1.78
N ARG A 372 -6.11 8.65 -1.74
CA ARG A 372 -4.74 8.56 -2.25
C ARG A 372 -4.46 7.18 -2.85
N GLU A 373 -3.44 7.09 -3.70
CA GLU A 373 -2.98 5.87 -4.35
C GLU A 373 -1.88 5.21 -3.52
N ILE A 374 -1.89 3.91 -3.49
CA ILE A 374 -0.79 3.08 -3.03
C ILE A 374 -0.27 2.29 -4.22
N ASP A 375 1.03 2.35 -4.46
CA ASP A 375 1.71 1.38 -5.32
C ASP A 375 2.58 0.47 -4.47
N GLY A 376 2.55 -0.80 -4.78
CA GLY A 376 3.29 -1.77 -4.01
C GLY A 376 3.35 -3.12 -4.67
N TYR A 377 3.58 -4.12 -3.87
CA TYR A 377 3.59 -5.52 -4.25
C TYR A 377 2.36 -6.21 -3.64
N ALA A 378 1.70 -7.06 -4.41
CA ALA A 378 0.66 -7.92 -3.88
C ALA A 378 0.99 -9.38 -4.20
N TYR A 379 1.04 -10.24 -3.18
CA TYR A 379 1.35 -11.65 -3.37
C TYR A 379 0.15 -12.39 -3.94
N THR A 380 0.36 -13.21 -4.96
CA THR A 380 -0.66 -14.12 -5.47
C THR A 380 -0.04 -15.34 -6.12
N GLN A 381 -0.71 -16.48 -6.02
CA GLN A 381 -0.40 -17.68 -6.78
C GLN A 381 -1.36 -17.87 -7.98
N ASN A 382 -2.42 -17.08 -8.06
CA ASN A 382 -3.39 -17.08 -9.15
C ASN A 382 -3.43 -15.69 -9.83
N SER A 383 -2.56 -15.50 -10.81
CA SER A 383 -2.44 -14.24 -11.55
C SER A 383 -3.64 -13.91 -12.44
N ARG A 384 -4.56 -14.83 -12.66
CA ARG A 384 -5.80 -14.57 -13.39
C ARG A 384 -6.85 -13.94 -12.51
N GLN A 385 -7.11 -14.50 -11.33
CA GLN A 385 -8.08 -13.96 -10.37
C GLN A 385 -7.53 -12.74 -9.65
N ARG A 386 -6.23 -12.68 -9.42
CA ARG A 386 -5.52 -11.58 -8.74
C ARG A 386 -4.39 -11.08 -9.65
N PRO A 387 -4.75 -10.35 -10.72
CA PRO A 387 -3.78 -9.89 -11.70
C PRO A 387 -2.83 -8.87 -11.10
N LEU A 388 -1.60 -8.97 -11.55
CA LEU A 388 -0.51 -8.09 -11.18
C LEU A 388 -0.06 -7.38 -12.43
N SER A 389 -0.07 -6.07 -12.40
CA SER A 389 0.41 -5.30 -13.55
C SER A 389 1.93 -5.27 -13.47
N LEU A 390 2.60 -5.96 -14.31
CA LEU A 390 3.91 -5.67 -14.84
C LEU A 390 4.74 -6.95 -15.07
N VAL A 391 5.36 -6.95 -16.18
CA VAL A 391 5.98 -8.04 -16.90
C VAL A 391 7.05 -8.85 -16.13
N LYS A 392 7.64 -8.31 -15.05
CA LYS A 392 8.67 -9.03 -14.26
C LYS A 392 8.73 -8.66 -12.78
N ASP A 393 8.43 -7.40 -12.46
CA ASP A 393 8.27 -6.96 -11.09
C ASP A 393 6.79 -6.86 -10.81
N VAL A 394 6.33 -7.70 -9.93
CA VAL A 394 4.93 -7.88 -9.56
C VAL A 394 4.44 -6.67 -8.80
N LEU A 395 4.11 -5.58 -9.50
CA LEU A 395 3.57 -4.38 -8.91
C LEU A 395 2.05 -4.36 -9.02
N HIS A 396 1.41 -3.82 -7.98
CA HIS A 396 -0.02 -3.60 -7.89
C HIS A 396 -0.31 -2.20 -7.39
N ALA A 397 -1.46 -1.64 -7.79
CA ALA A 397 -1.93 -0.35 -7.32
C ALA A 397 -3.33 -0.48 -6.75
N TRP A 398 -3.58 0.16 -5.60
CA TRP A 398 -4.87 0.19 -4.94
C TRP A 398 -5.09 1.52 -4.21
N PRO A 399 -6.37 1.94 -4.03
CA PRO A 399 -6.65 3.19 -3.35
C PRO A 399 -6.74 3.03 -1.82
N GLN A 400 -6.48 4.15 -1.14
CA GLN A 400 -6.87 4.42 0.24
C GLN A 400 -7.83 5.59 0.29
N TYR A 401 -8.81 5.54 1.20
CA TYR A 401 -9.62 6.69 1.58
C TYR A 401 -9.51 6.94 3.08
N TYR A 402 -9.69 8.19 3.51
CA TYR A 402 -9.72 8.52 4.93
C TYR A 402 -11.13 8.33 5.47
N ASP A 403 -11.27 7.42 6.44
CA ASP A 403 -12.52 7.21 7.15
C ASP A 403 -12.61 8.16 8.35
N SER A 404 -13.53 9.12 8.29
CA SER A 404 -13.73 10.14 9.34
C SER A 404 -14.25 9.56 10.66
N ASN A 405 -14.94 8.41 10.63
CA ASN A 405 -15.44 7.73 11.83
C ASN A 405 -14.33 6.94 12.52
N LEU A 406 -13.53 6.21 11.75
CA LEU A 406 -12.39 5.46 12.27
C LEU A 406 -11.18 6.35 12.54
N LYS A 407 -11.15 7.56 11.95
CA LYS A 407 -10.03 8.51 11.98
C LYS A 407 -8.73 7.88 11.54
N THR A 408 -8.78 7.19 10.40
CA THR A 408 -7.61 6.53 9.82
C THR A 408 -7.79 6.30 8.32
N TRP A 409 -6.69 6.06 7.64
CA TRP A 409 -6.69 5.64 6.24
C TRP A 409 -7.10 4.18 6.12
N VAL A 410 -8.02 3.88 5.20
CA VAL A 410 -8.53 2.53 4.92
C VAL A 410 -8.16 2.14 3.50
N MET A 411 -7.49 1.00 3.36
CA MET A 411 -7.16 0.38 2.07
C MET A 411 -8.34 -0.41 1.53
N VAL A 412 -8.59 -0.32 0.22
CA VAL A 412 -9.57 -1.12 -0.49
C VAL A 412 -9.00 -1.56 -1.84
N ASP A 413 -9.48 -2.65 -2.41
CA ASP A 413 -9.04 -3.08 -3.74
C ASP A 413 -10.23 -3.42 -4.65
N PRO A 414 -10.72 -2.44 -5.43
CA PRO A 414 -11.77 -2.67 -6.40
C PRO A 414 -11.32 -3.52 -7.60
N THR A 415 -10.01 -3.60 -7.87
CA THR A 415 -9.45 -4.43 -8.96
C THR A 415 -9.64 -5.90 -8.67
N TRP A 416 -9.15 -6.35 -7.50
CA TRP A 416 -9.30 -7.75 -7.12
C TRP A 416 -10.75 -8.12 -6.82
N ALA A 417 -11.59 -7.19 -6.37
CA ALA A 417 -13.02 -7.41 -6.28
C ALA A 417 -13.63 -7.77 -7.65
N ASN A 418 -13.29 -7.00 -8.70
CA ASN A 418 -13.73 -7.26 -10.07
C ASN A 418 -13.25 -8.62 -10.60
N THR A 419 -11.96 -8.91 -10.44
CA THR A 419 -11.31 -10.06 -11.09
C THR A 419 -11.51 -11.39 -10.35
N THR A 420 -11.84 -11.36 -9.07
CA THR A 420 -12.15 -12.56 -8.26
C THR A 420 -13.63 -12.94 -8.26
N GLY A 421 -14.45 -12.28 -9.07
CA GLY A 421 -15.89 -12.54 -9.12
C GLY A 421 -16.65 -12.00 -7.90
N GLY A 422 -16.22 -10.84 -7.35
CA GLY A 422 -16.95 -10.13 -6.30
C GLY A 422 -16.52 -10.45 -4.87
N ILE A 423 -15.34 -11.03 -4.64
CA ILE A 423 -14.81 -11.13 -3.27
C ILE A 423 -14.67 -9.71 -2.69
N ASP A 424 -15.17 -9.51 -1.47
CA ASP A 424 -15.17 -8.21 -0.81
C ASP A 424 -13.75 -7.82 -0.33
N TYR A 425 -13.15 -6.81 -0.99
CA TYR A 425 -11.90 -6.17 -0.59
C TYR A 425 -12.12 -4.74 -0.08
N PHE A 426 -13.34 -4.44 0.39
CA PHE A 426 -13.68 -3.16 1.00
C PHE A 426 -13.59 -3.19 2.53
N ASN A 427 -14.25 -4.16 3.17
CA ASN A 427 -14.34 -4.22 4.63
C ASN A 427 -13.05 -4.70 5.28
N VAL A 428 -12.38 -5.66 4.65
CA VAL A 428 -11.07 -6.19 5.08
C VAL A 428 -10.24 -6.46 3.84
N LEU A 429 -9.02 -5.93 3.80
CA LEU A 429 -8.10 -6.23 2.70
C LEU A 429 -7.62 -7.70 2.83
N ASP A 430 -6.35 -7.94 2.98
CA ASP A 430 -5.73 -9.25 3.21
C ASP A 430 -4.31 -9.05 3.79
N PHE A 431 -3.54 -10.13 3.86
CA PHE A 431 -2.14 -10.08 4.28
C PHE A 431 -1.14 -9.96 3.12
N ASP A 432 -1.64 -9.85 1.88
CA ASP A 432 -0.82 -9.96 0.67
C ASP A 432 -0.34 -8.61 0.11
N HIS A 433 -0.99 -7.52 0.52
CA HIS A 433 -0.70 -6.17 0.03
C HIS A 433 0.42 -5.49 0.80
N ILE A 434 1.54 -5.21 0.14
CA ILE A 434 2.73 -4.56 0.68
C ILE A 434 2.89 -3.18 0.05
N THR A 435 2.85 -2.11 0.84
CA THR A 435 3.02 -0.73 0.38
C THR A 435 4.49 -0.42 0.09
N PHE A 436 4.79 0.06 -1.11
CA PHE A 436 6.10 0.62 -1.45
C PHE A 436 6.09 2.13 -1.46
N VAL A 437 5.04 2.75 -2.02
CA VAL A 437 4.88 4.20 -2.06
C VAL A 437 3.43 4.60 -1.87
N ILE A 438 3.25 5.80 -1.34
CA ILE A 438 1.98 6.49 -1.17
C ILE A 438 2.00 7.73 -2.06
N LYS A 439 0.99 7.89 -2.92
CA LYS A 439 0.85 9.04 -3.82
C LYS A 439 -0.44 9.77 -3.50
N GLY A 440 -0.30 10.97 -2.97
CA GLY A 440 -1.44 11.82 -2.61
C GLY A 440 -1.37 13.19 -3.24
N GLU A 441 -0.21 13.82 -3.16
CA GLU A 441 0.02 15.15 -3.73
C GLU A 441 0.41 15.12 -5.21
N ASP A 442 1.07 14.05 -5.66
CA ASP A 442 1.44 13.83 -7.06
C ASP A 442 1.06 12.42 -7.50
N SER A 443 0.31 12.29 -8.59
CA SER A 443 -0.16 11.00 -9.13
C SER A 443 0.93 10.22 -9.89
N GLY A 444 2.10 10.80 -10.13
CA GLY A 444 3.23 10.19 -10.84
C GLY A 444 4.46 9.95 -9.97
N TYR A 445 4.48 10.49 -8.74
CA TYR A 445 5.64 10.46 -7.87
C TYR A 445 5.23 10.20 -6.40
N PRO A 446 6.05 9.45 -5.63
CA PRO A 446 7.32 8.80 -5.98
C PRO A 446 7.14 7.57 -6.88
N VAL A 447 8.24 7.17 -7.53
CA VAL A 447 8.29 5.93 -8.30
C VAL A 447 8.49 4.76 -7.33
N PRO A 448 7.70 3.67 -7.39
CA PRO A 448 7.90 2.51 -6.53
C PRO A 448 9.13 1.70 -6.92
N ALA A 449 9.63 0.84 -6.02
CA ALA A 449 10.60 -0.19 -6.37
C ALA A 449 10.09 -1.01 -7.57
N GLY A 450 11.00 -1.44 -8.47
CA GLY A 450 10.62 -2.07 -9.75
C GLY A 450 10.35 -1.08 -10.88
N GLY A 451 10.03 0.19 -10.57
CA GLY A 451 9.84 1.25 -11.57
C GLY A 451 11.12 1.96 -12.02
N TYR A 452 12.27 1.66 -11.42
CA TYR A 452 13.57 2.30 -11.73
C TYR A 452 14.32 1.58 -12.86
N LYS A 453 13.64 1.27 -13.97
CA LYS A 453 14.25 0.62 -15.12
C LYS A 453 15.07 1.60 -15.95
N ILE A 454 16.25 1.16 -16.39
CA ILE A 454 17.09 1.91 -17.35
C ILE A 454 17.33 1.05 -18.60
N PRO A 455 17.63 1.66 -19.75
CA PRO A 455 17.92 0.91 -20.97
C PRO A 455 18.98 -0.18 -20.77
N GLY A 456 18.60 -1.43 -21.11
CA GLY A 456 19.40 -2.63 -20.93
C GLY A 456 19.06 -3.46 -19.68
N ASN A 457 18.27 -2.92 -18.73
CA ASN A 457 17.88 -3.58 -17.48
C ASN A 457 16.37 -3.86 -17.38
N GLU A 458 15.60 -3.60 -18.45
CA GLU A 458 14.14 -3.75 -18.44
C GLU A 458 13.68 -5.18 -18.15
N ALA A 459 14.54 -6.14 -18.48
CA ALA A 459 14.26 -7.55 -18.30
C ALA A 459 14.63 -8.11 -16.90
N LEU A 460 15.33 -7.36 -16.07
CA LEU A 460 15.75 -7.82 -14.75
C LEU A 460 14.57 -7.79 -13.76
N LYS A 461 14.55 -8.75 -12.84
CA LYS A 461 13.66 -8.75 -11.69
C LYS A 461 14.30 -7.93 -10.58
N ASP A 462 13.72 -6.77 -10.26
CA ASP A 462 14.25 -5.83 -9.26
C ASP A 462 13.55 -5.92 -7.91
N VAL A 463 12.40 -6.59 -7.86
CA VAL A 463 11.61 -6.82 -6.66
C VAL A 463 11.61 -8.30 -6.34
N ASP A 464 12.29 -8.67 -5.24
CA ASP A 464 12.28 -10.04 -4.72
C ASP A 464 11.65 -10.04 -3.32
N ILE A 465 10.52 -10.73 -3.20
CA ILE A 465 9.73 -10.83 -1.97
C ILE A 465 9.59 -12.32 -1.61
N SER A 466 9.81 -12.64 -0.36
CA SER A 466 9.64 -14.00 0.18
C SER A 466 9.09 -13.95 1.60
N PHE A 467 8.47 -15.05 2.04
CA PHE A 467 7.96 -15.15 3.41
C PHE A 467 9.10 -15.23 4.43
N ALA A 468 8.89 -14.63 5.60
CA ALA A 468 9.77 -14.72 6.74
C ALA A 468 8.98 -15.18 7.98
N LYS A 469 9.64 -15.84 8.93
CA LYS A 469 8.99 -16.36 10.15
C LYS A 469 8.94 -15.32 11.27
N ASN A 470 9.99 -14.52 11.42
CA ASN A 470 10.18 -13.64 12.56
C ASN A 470 10.40 -12.18 12.13
N PHE A 471 9.71 -11.29 12.82
CA PHE A 471 9.95 -9.86 12.79
C PHE A 471 10.43 -9.46 14.19
N GLU A 472 11.74 -9.27 14.34
CA GLU A 472 12.33 -8.92 15.61
C GLU A 472 12.02 -7.46 15.93
N LYS A 473 11.52 -7.20 17.13
CA LYS A 473 11.30 -5.84 17.58
C LYS A 473 12.67 -5.26 17.95
N GLU A 474 13.25 -4.49 17.04
CA GLU A 474 14.45 -3.70 17.31
C GLU A 474 14.03 -2.25 17.64
N ASP A 475 14.62 -1.67 18.69
CA ASP A 475 14.39 -0.27 19.00
C ASP A 475 15.21 0.61 18.04
N SER A 476 14.67 1.78 17.72
CA SER A 476 15.43 2.80 16.97
C SER A 476 16.62 3.27 17.78
N THR A 477 17.77 3.43 17.13
CA THR A 477 19.00 3.92 17.78
C THR A 477 19.30 5.32 17.29
N LEU A 478 19.16 6.32 18.18
CA LEU A 478 19.46 7.71 17.85
C LEU A 478 20.86 8.10 18.29
N GLN A 479 21.65 8.62 17.36
CA GLN A 479 22.92 9.29 17.61
C GLN A 479 22.72 10.79 17.50
N VAL A 480 23.19 11.54 18.51
CA VAL A 480 23.10 13.00 18.53
C VAL A 480 24.49 13.60 18.46
N VAL A 481 24.70 14.47 17.48
CA VAL A 481 25.92 15.27 17.34
C VAL A 481 25.58 16.71 17.69
N GLN A 482 26.27 17.24 18.70
CA GLN A 482 26.11 18.61 19.19
C GLN A 482 27.08 19.51 18.45
N ASN A 483 26.57 20.58 17.87
CA ASN A 483 27.39 21.61 17.22
C ASN A 483 27.09 22.98 17.85
N PHE A 484 27.66 23.19 19.04
CA PHE A 484 27.62 24.46 19.77
C PHE A 484 29.02 25.05 19.87
N PRO A 485 29.16 26.37 19.80
CA PRO A 485 30.42 27.01 20.11
C PRO A 485 30.84 26.77 21.57
N ASN A 486 32.10 26.46 21.82
CA ASN A 486 32.64 26.29 23.18
C ASN A 486 32.79 27.64 23.92
N ASP A 487 33.06 28.73 23.16
CA ASP A 487 33.20 30.09 23.68
C ASP A 487 32.05 30.98 23.12
N LEU A 488 31.31 31.62 24.00
CA LEU A 488 30.24 32.54 23.69
C LEU A 488 30.57 33.94 24.21
N LEU A 489 30.15 34.96 23.46
CA LEU A 489 30.24 36.35 23.89
C LEU A 489 29.01 36.73 24.72
N SER A 490 29.24 37.27 25.93
CA SER A 490 28.17 37.82 26.75
C SER A 490 27.55 39.07 26.10
N GLY A 491 26.26 39.30 26.34
CA GLY A 491 25.51 40.42 25.75
C GLY A 491 25.00 40.18 24.34
N PHE A 492 25.31 39.03 23.71
CA PHE A 492 24.83 38.67 22.38
C PHE A 492 24.02 37.35 22.39
N PRO A 493 23.04 37.22 21.49
CA PRO A 493 22.37 35.93 21.30
C PRO A 493 23.36 34.92 20.66
N SER A 494 23.19 33.64 21.01
CA SER A 494 24.00 32.57 20.47
C SER A 494 23.15 31.49 19.82
N LYS A 495 23.74 30.77 18.88
CA LYS A 495 23.08 29.70 18.11
C LYS A 495 23.98 28.48 18.04
N GLY A 496 23.34 27.32 17.98
CA GLY A 496 23.97 26.04 17.68
C GLY A 496 22.97 25.11 17.01
N THR A 497 23.39 23.90 16.73
CA THR A 497 22.54 22.89 16.13
C THR A 497 22.74 21.54 16.79
N LEU A 498 21.67 20.74 16.79
CA LEU A 498 21.69 19.31 17.10
C LEU A 498 21.43 18.54 15.82
N LEU A 499 22.37 17.70 15.40
CA LEU A 499 22.15 16.75 14.33
C LEU A 499 21.77 15.41 14.96
N VAL A 500 20.52 14.99 14.77
CA VAL A 500 20.01 13.71 15.26
C VAL A 500 19.94 12.75 14.09
N LYS A 501 20.59 11.58 14.21
CA LYS A 501 20.67 10.53 13.19
C LYS A 501 20.05 9.26 13.73
N ASN A 502 19.20 8.61 12.93
CA ASN A 502 18.75 7.26 13.22
C ASN A 502 19.71 6.24 12.60
N THR A 503 20.47 5.55 13.45
CA THR A 503 21.41 4.49 13.07
C THR A 503 20.83 3.09 13.25
N GLY A 504 19.59 3.01 13.76
CA GLY A 504 18.83 1.76 13.90
C GLY A 504 18.19 1.31 12.59
N LYS A 505 17.49 0.19 12.63
CA LYS A 505 16.84 -0.44 11.47
C LYS A 505 15.35 -0.10 11.36
N THR A 506 14.77 0.51 12.39
CA THR A 506 13.35 0.84 12.49
C THR A 506 13.13 2.35 12.58
N LEU A 507 11.92 2.80 12.30
CA LEU A 507 11.50 4.18 12.44
C LEU A 507 11.66 4.65 13.89
N SER A 508 12.33 5.78 14.09
CA SER A 508 12.30 6.49 15.38
C SER A 508 11.01 7.33 15.44
N PRO A 509 10.15 7.10 16.44
CA PRO A 509 8.91 7.87 16.55
C PRO A 509 9.20 9.34 16.88
N ALA A 510 8.22 10.19 16.61
CA ALA A 510 8.25 11.59 17.00
C ALA A 510 8.40 11.73 18.52
N GLN A 511 9.30 12.62 18.96
CA GLN A 511 9.58 12.81 20.38
C GLN A 511 10.05 14.24 20.67
N SER A 512 10.21 14.56 21.94
CA SER A 512 10.64 15.88 22.36
C SER A 512 12.11 15.90 22.78
N VAL A 513 12.83 16.92 22.32
CA VAL A 513 14.18 17.27 22.81
C VAL A 513 14.03 18.37 23.84
N ILE A 514 14.53 18.15 25.05
CA ILE A 514 14.45 19.12 26.14
C ILE A 514 15.83 19.67 26.43
N ILE A 515 15.94 21.00 26.49
CA ILE A 515 17.20 21.73 26.71
C ILE A 515 17.16 22.42 28.05
N TYR A 516 18.12 22.11 28.92
CA TYR A 516 18.33 22.73 30.22
C TYR A 516 19.68 23.44 30.25
N THR A 517 19.68 24.62 30.86
CA THR A 517 20.87 25.47 31.06
C THR A 517 20.71 26.19 32.40
N SER A 518 21.80 26.67 32.97
CA SER A 518 21.79 27.40 34.25
C SER A 518 21.90 28.92 34.06
N ILE A 519 22.58 29.35 32.99
CA ILE A 519 22.91 30.76 32.74
C ILE A 519 22.33 31.24 31.42
N LEU A 520 22.49 30.42 30.37
CA LEU A 520 21.89 30.67 29.07
C LEU A 520 20.40 30.47 29.16
N THR A 521 19.64 31.21 28.38
CA THR A 521 18.19 31.03 28.28
C THR A 521 17.82 30.61 26.85
N PRO A 522 17.46 29.35 26.62
CA PRO A 522 17.03 28.91 25.30
C PRO A 522 15.70 29.58 24.93
N TYR A 523 15.54 29.97 23.65
CA TYR A 523 14.25 30.50 23.16
C TYR A 523 13.13 29.46 23.29
N TYR A 524 13.45 28.19 23.06
CA TYR A 524 12.57 27.07 23.25
C TYR A 524 13.25 26.01 24.12
N GLN A 525 12.70 25.72 25.27
CA GLN A 525 13.19 24.65 26.15
C GLN A 525 12.82 23.27 25.62
N LYS A 526 11.73 23.17 24.86
CA LYS A 526 11.23 21.92 24.26
C LYS A 526 11.16 22.11 22.75
N LEU A 527 11.86 21.26 22.01
CA LEU A 527 11.84 21.17 20.56
C LEU A 527 11.14 19.87 20.16
N ASN A 528 10.31 19.93 19.13
CA ASN A 528 9.71 18.74 18.56
C ASN A 528 10.66 18.13 17.54
N LEU A 529 11.01 16.88 17.74
CA LEU A 529 11.70 16.03 16.78
C LEU A 529 10.66 15.17 16.09
N GLU A 530 10.50 15.36 14.80
CA GLU A 530 9.64 14.52 13.95
C GLU A 530 10.20 13.09 13.86
N GLU A 531 9.43 12.20 13.29
CA GLU A 531 9.86 10.84 12.99
C GLU A 531 11.13 10.82 12.12
N ILE A 532 12.05 9.90 12.43
CA ILE A 532 13.27 9.73 11.64
C ILE A 532 13.34 8.28 11.17
N PRO A 533 13.24 8.00 9.86
CA PRO A 533 13.40 6.67 9.29
C PRO A 533 14.84 6.14 9.47
N PRO A 534 15.06 4.83 9.26
CA PRO A 534 16.42 4.28 9.18
C PRO A 534 17.30 5.06 8.19
N TYR A 535 18.56 5.28 8.52
CA TYR A 535 19.51 6.12 7.75
C TYR A 535 19.14 7.61 7.65
N GLY A 536 18.03 8.02 8.27
CA GLY A 536 17.57 9.41 8.27
C GLY A 536 18.27 10.27 9.30
N SER A 537 18.25 11.58 9.08
CA SER A 537 18.76 12.58 10.02
C SER A 537 17.95 13.88 9.97
N LYS A 538 17.87 14.55 11.11
CA LYS A 538 17.23 15.87 11.26
C LYS A 538 18.20 16.83 11.96
N VAL A 539 18.23 18.08 11.50
CA VAL A 539 18.97 19.16 12.14
C VAL A 539 17.99 20.05 12.90
N LEU A 540 18.17 20.15 14.22
CA LEU A 540 17.37 21.01 15.09
C LEU A 540 18.18 22.26 15.42
N PRO A 541 17.75 23.47 15.02
CA PRO A 541 18.39 24.72 15.43
C PRO A 541 18.06 25.01 16.89
N VAL A 542 19.09 25.37 17.65
CA VAL A 542 18.96 25.80 19.06
C VAL A 542 19.48 27.22 19.16
N SER A 543 18.69 28.11 19.76
CA SER A 543 19.08 29.51 19.93
C SER A 543 18.89 29.90 21.39
N PHE A 544 19.82 30.71 21.88
CA PHE A 544 19.84 31.25 23.25
C PHE A 544 19.74 32.77 23.20
N SER A 545 18.97 33.32 24.14
CA SER A 545 18.87 34.78 24.33
C SER A 545 20.22 35.37 24.81
N LYS A 546 20.36 36.68 24.66
CA LYS A 546 21.53 37.41 25.16
C LYS A 546 21.64 37.31 26.68
N THR A 547 22.86 37.11 27.19
CA THR A 547 23.16 37.24 28.61
C THR A 547 23.51 38.70 28.96
N SER A 548 23.68 39.00 30.26
CA SER A 548 24.26 40.30 30.67
C SER A 548 25.65 40.51 30.07
N PHE A 549 25.99 41.76 29.66
CA PHE A 549 27.27 42.07 28.98
C PHE A 549 28.50 41.73 29.79
N LEU A 550 28.42 41.69 31.11
CA LEU A 550 29.54 41.41 32.01
C LEU A 550 29.57 39.94 32.48
N THR A 551 28.74 39.07 31.90
CA THR A 551 28.73 37.66 32.28
C THR A 551 30.05 36.99 31.92
N ASN A 552 30.80 36.54 32.93
CA ASN A 552 32.03 35.75 32.78
C ASN A 552 31.90 34.47 33.61
N LYS A 553 31.25 33.44 33.02
CA LYS A 553 30.90 32.18 33.69
C LYS A 553 30.94 31.02 32.72
N GLN A 554 31.01 29.82 33.26
CA GLN A 554 30.79 28.59 32.52
C GLN A 554 29.35 28.12 32.72
N ASP A 555 28.72 27.63 31.66
CA ASP A 555 27.42 27.00 31.70
C ASP A 555 27.49 25.58 31.11
N LEU A 556 26.51 24.74 31.47
CA LEU A 556 26.39 23.38 31.01
C LEU A 556 25.06 23.24 30.27
N ILE A 557 25.10 23.13 28.94
CA ILE A 557 23.93 22.82 28.14
C ILE A 557 23.67 21.35 28.31
N ARG A 558 22.53 21.01 28.91
CA ARG A 558 22.05 19.65 29.11
C ARG A 558 20.92 19.40 28.15
N ILE A 559 21.03 18.34 27.33
CA ILE A 559 20.06 17.96 26.31
C ILE A 559 19.52 16.57 26.65
N SER A 560 18.21 16.46 26.81
CA SER A 560 17.52 15.20 27.07
C SER A 560 16.74 14.78 25.83
N LEU A 561 16.97 13.55 25.35
CA LEU A 561 16.31 12.93 24.20
C LEU A 561 16.15 11.43 24.45
N GLY A 562 14.91 10.92 24.43
CA GLY A 562 14.64 9.48 24.53
C GLY A 562 15.25 8.80 25.76
N GLY A 563 15.30 9.49 26.92
CA GLY A 563 15.94 9.00 28.15
C GLY A 563 17.46 9.21 28.21
N ASN A 564 18.11 9.53 27.09
CA ASN A 564 19.55 9.86 27.05
C ASN A 564 19.76 11.32 27.42
N ILE A 565 20.85 11.60 28.16
CA ILE A 565 21.24 12.95 28.56
C ILE A 565 22.63 13.22 28.03
N LEU A 566 22.74 14.30 27.26
CA LEU A 566 23.98 14.78 26.69
C LEU A 566 24.35 16.11 27.34
N PHE A 567 25.66 16.38 27.46
CA PHE A 567 26.19 17.58 28.08
C PHE A 567 27.15 18.30 27.13
N HIS A 568 27.06 19.64 27.07
CA HIS A 568 27.98 20.48 26.35
C HIS A 568 28.40 21.65 27.24
N LYS A 569 29.69 21.80 27.49
CA LYS A 569 30.24 22.88 28.29
C LYS A 569 30.48 24.10 27.41
N VAL A 570 30.00 25.26 27.84
CA VAL A 570 30.25 26.54 27.16
C VAL A 570 30.86 27.53 28.12
N LYS A 571 31.80 28.35 27.64
CA LYS A 571 32.39 29.47 28.36
C LYS A 571 31.79 30.76 27.84
N ILE A 572 31.19 31.56 28.72
CA ILE A 572 30.58 32.85 28.39
C ILE A 572 31.56 33.92 28.86
N THR A 573 32.04 34.75 27.96
CA THR A 573 33.05 35.78 28.27
C THR A 573 32.60 37.15 27.78
N PRO A 574 32.84 38.23 28.55
CA PRO A 574 32.61 39.60 28.08
C PRO A 574 33.44 39.88 26.84
N ILE A 575 32.92 40.72 25.95
CA ILE A 575 33.58 41.06 24.68
C ILE A 575 35.01 41.60 24.90
N PHE A 576 35.20 42.34 26.01
CA PHE A 576 36.50 42.93 26.36
C PHE A 576 37.59 41.89 26.69
N PHE A 577 37.21 40.67 27.09
CA PHE A 577 38.10 39.55 27.37
C PHE A 577 38.16 38.53 26.21
N SER A 578 37.49 38.83 25.10
CA SER A 578 37.55 37.92 23.94
C SER A 578 38.96 37.95 23.33
N LYS A 579 39.48 36.79 22.91
CA LYS A 579 40.79 36.66 22.28
C LYS A 579 40.97 37.62 21.09
N TRP A 580 39.92 37.89 20.36
CA TRP A 580 39.93 38.75 19.18
C TRP A 580 40.05 40.25 19.54
N VAL A 581 39.41 40.68 20.61
CA VAL A 581 39.55 42.09 21.10
C VAL A 581 40.90 42.31 21.75
N LEU A 582 41.42 41.31 22.49
CA LEU A 582 42.76 41.37 23.07
C LEU A 582 43.83 41.38 21.98
N LEU A 583 43.72 40.57 20.94
CA LEU A 583 44.63 40.58 19.79
C LEU A 583 44.51 41.88 18.99
N GLY A 584 43.29 42.33 18.67
CA GLY A 584 43.04 43.58 17.97
C GLY A 584 43.49 44.81 18.77
N GLY A 585 43.21 44.83 20.07
CA GLY A 585 43.68 45.85 20.99
C GLY A 585 45.21 45.88 21.08
N GLY A 586 45.85 44.71 21.15
CA GLY A 586 47.29 44.58 21.13
C GLY A 586 47.92 45.12 19.82
N VAL A 587 47.31 44.84 18.67
CA VAL A 587 47.75 45.38 17.38
C VAL A 587 47.61 46.92 17.31
N ILE A 588 46.47 47.46 17.84
CA ILE A 588 46.23 48.90 17.89
C ILE A 588 47.26 49.58 18.83
N VAL A 589 47.50 49.02 20.02
CA VAL A 589 48.51 49.55 20.96
C VAL A 589 49.94 49.47 20.37
N ALA A 590 50.27 48.34 19.73
CA ALA A 590 51.53 48.18 19.03
C ALA A 590 51.66 49.19 17.87
N GLY A 591 50.58 49.38 17.09
CA GLY A 591 50.55 50.40 16.02
C GLY A 591 50.66 51.81 16.53
N ILE A 592 50.05 52.19 17.64
CA ILE A 592 50.18 53.50 18.28
C ILE A 592 51.58 53.65 18.82
N PHE A 593 52.17 52.60 19.41
CA PHE A 593 53.57 52.61 19.91
C PHE A 593 54.59 52.78 18.79
N ILE A 594 54.37 52.10 17.65
CA ILE A 594 55.21 52.25 16.45
C ILE A 594 55.09 53.69 15.86
N ILE A 595 53.86 54.19 15.77
CA ILE A 595 53.60 55.57 15.30
C ILE A 595 54.27 56.58 16.27
N SER A 596 54.19 56.40 17.59
CA SER A 596 54.78 57.27 18.54
C SER A 596 56.34 57.22 18.46
N ILE A 597 56.95 56.06 18.21
CA ILE A 597 58.38 55.94 17.96
C ILE A 597 58.80 56.64 16.66
N ILE A 598 57.96 56.56 15.62
CA ILE A 598 58.26 57.21 14.34
C ILE A 598 58.09 58.75 14.40
N THR A 599 57.10 59.21 15.18
CA THR A 599 56.81 60.65 15.33
C THR A 599 57.66 61.36 16.34
N PHE A 600 58.11 60.70 17.41
CA PHE A 600 59.13 61.23 18.34
C PHE A 600 60.54 60.94 17.83
N LYS A 601 60.93 61.58 16.74
CA LYS A 601 62.39 61.76 16.45
C LYS A 601 63.04 62.51 17.62
N PRO A 602 64.15 62.02 18.25
CA PRO A 602 64.84 62.78 19.24
C PRO A 602 65.39 64.02 18.57
N TRP A 603 64.99 65.17 19.08
CA TRP A 603 65.65 66.45 18.71
C TRP A 603 67.11 66.33 18.95
N ASN A 604 67.91 66.61 17.90
CA ASN A 604 69.39 66.72 17.95
C ASN A 604 69.84 67.67 19.07
N LEU A 605 70.49 67.19 20.09
CA LEU A 605 71.28 67.96 21.00
C LEU A 605 72.55 68.49 20.24
N PRO A 606 72.84 69.80 20.26
CA PRO A 606 74.02 70.30 19.59
C PRO A 606 75.34 69.89 20.34
N PHE A 607 76.25 69.26 19.63
CA PHE A 607 77.58 68.95 20.08
C PHE A 607 78.30 70.25 20.34
N PHE A 608 78.72 70.52 21.61
CA PHE A 608 79.76 71.51 21.96
C PHE A 608 81.11 71.04 21.46
N ARG A 609 81.64 71.78 20.52
CA ARG A 609 83.01 71.68 20.12
C ARG A 609 83.85 72.44 21.12
N SER A 610 84.68 71.81 22.00
CA SER A 610 85.76 72.47 22.74
C SER A 610 87.02 72.58 21.86
N LYS A 611 87.46 73.80 21.65
CA LYS A 611 88.83 74.10 21.16
C LYS A 611 89.81 73.94 22.31
N GLY A 612 90.89 73.31 22.07
CA GLY A 612 92.06 73.24 22.84
C GLY A 612 92.98 72.19 22.24
#